data_11a3d89bc298100c72dbab69f3608923
#
_entry.id   11a3d89bc298100c72dbab69f3608923
#
_cell.length_a   1.000
_cell.length_b   1.000
_cell.length_c   1.000
_cell.angle_alpha   90.00
_cell.angle_beta   90.00
_cell.angle_gamma   90.00
#
_symmetry.space_group_name_H-M   'P 1'
#
loop_
_entity.id
_entity.type
_entity.pdbx_description
1 polymer ?
#
loop_
_entity_poly.entity_id
_entity_poly.type
_entity_poly.pdbx_seq_one_letter_code
_entity_poly.pdbx_strand_id
1 'polypeptide(L)'
;ETLLGNVTGDANTAVGRGALASNSTADNNTAVGRSALLNNTTGASNVAVGVNSLDACTTGASNCGIGINAGGGITTGNHNIGIGNNTFVESVVLTTGGQNIIIGNFSRTDAVDSTYAIGLGYNISATGGYTTFGNAGADIRAAHGNVTWATVSDERYKKDIVDSTAGLSFINALQPRTFKYKTLGELPE
;
A
#
# COMPACT_ATOMS: atom_id res chain seq x y z
N GLU A 1 24.08 -15.57 12.49
CA GLU A 1 25.06 -15.10 11.53
C GLU A 1 24.40 -14.12 10.54
N THR A 2 25.16 -13.20 9.98
CA THR A 2 24.74 -12.12 9.09
C THR A 2 25.50 -12.26 7.78
N LEU A 3 24.86 -12.02 6.61
CA LEU A 3 25.46 -12.16 5.28
C LEU A 3 26.16 -13.53 5.03
N LEU A 4 25.63 -14.60 5.63
CA LEU A 4 26.26 -15.91 5.61
C LEU A 4 26.44 -16.46 4.18
N GLY A 5 25.46 -16.25 3.30
CA GLY A 5 25.44 -16.77 1.92
C GLY A 5 26.08 -15.85 0.88
N ASN A 6 26.63 -14.68 1.27
CA ASN A 6 27.13 -13.72 0.29
C ASN A 6 28.38 -14.22 -0.43
N VAL A 7 28.28 -14.35 -1.74
CA VAL A 7 29.37 -14.86 -2.59
C VAL A 7 30.06 -13.70 -3.34
N THR A 8 29.29 -12.88 -4.05
CA THR A 8 29.82 -11.78 -4.86
C THR A 8 29.08 -10.45 -4.70
N GLY A 9 28.04 -10.42 -3.84
CA GLY A 9 27.26 -9.19 -3.64
C GLY A 9 28.07 -8.09 -2.95
N ASP A 10 28.02 -6.90 -3.52
CA ASP A 10 28.77 -5.73 -3.07
C ASP A 10 27.86 -4.68 -2.40
N ALA A 11 28.48 -3.79 -1.61
CA ALA A 11 27.82 -2.63 -1.01
C ALA A 11 26.56 -2.97 -0.14
N ASN A 12 26.55 -4.15 0.49
CA ASN A 12 25.45 -4.56 1.36
C ASN A 12 25.73 -4.16 2.82
N THR A 13 24.71 -3.66 3.49
CA THR A 13 24.73 -3.39 4.94
C THR A 13 23.78 -4.36 5.65
N ALA A 14 24.31 -5.17 6.56
CA ALA A 14 23.52 -6.14 7.32
C ALA A 14 23.83 -6.07 8.81
N VAL A 15 22.83 -5.79 9.62
CA VAL A 15 22.91 -5.69 11.08
C VAL A 15 21.79 -6.49 11.72
N GLY A 16 22.12 -7.54 12.46
CA GLY A 16 21.18 -8.40 13.14
C GLY A 16 21.26 -9.86 12.74
N ARG A 17 20.79 -10.76 13.60
CA ARG A 17 20.84 -12.20 13.36
C ARG A 17 20.02 -12.58 12.13
N GLY A 18 20.62 -13.20 11.15
CA GLY A 18 19.98 -13.64 9.91
C GLY A 18 19.68 -12.52 8.91
N ALA A 19 20.18 -11.29 9.16
CA ALA A 19 20.06 -10.23 8.15
C ALA A 19 20.84 -10.60 6.89
N LEU A 20 20.18 -10.55 5.70
CA LEU A 20 20.74 -10.94 4.40
C LEU A 20 21.41 -12.32 4.39
N ALA A 21 20.91 -13.28 5.17
CA ALA A 21 21.58 -14.57 5.32
C ALA A 21 21.69 -15.37 4.03
N SER A 22 20.71 -15.25 3.13
CA SER A 22 20.68 -15.96 1.84
C SER A 22 21.20 -15.15 0.66
N ASN A 23 21.71 -13.92 0.90
CA ASN A 23 22.21 -13.07 -0.19
C ASN A 23 23.35 -13.78 -0.92
N SER A 24 23.22 -13.98 -2.22
CA SER A 24 24.27 -14.65 -3.00
C SER A 24 25.07 -13.66 -3.85
N THR A 25 24.41 -12.87 -4.65
CA THR A 25 25.03 -11.97 -5.63
C THR A 25 24.42 -10.57 -5.66
N ALA A 26 23.43 -10.32 -4.81
CA ALA A 26 22.72 -9.04 -4.84
C ALA A 26 23.51 -7.92 -4.18
N ASP A 27 23.43 -6.73 -4.78
CA ASP A 27 24.15 -5.54 -4.38
C ASP A 27 23.26 -4.49 -3.74
N ASN A 28 23.87 -3.56 -3.00
CA ASN A 28 23.25 -2.32 -2.52
C ASN A 28 22.04 -2.53 -1.60
N ASN A 29 21.97 -3.63 -0.86
CA ASN A 29 20.90 -3.87 0.08
C ASN A 29 21.26 -3.35 1.48
N THR A 30 20.26 -2.80 2.18
CA THR A 30 20.36 -2.42 3.58
C THR A 30 19.38 -3.24 4.40
N ALA A 31 19.89 -4.08 5.30
CA ALA A 31 19.09 -4.92 6.20
C ALA A 31 19.49 -4.69 7.65
N VAL A 32 18.60 -4.09 8.44
CA VAL A 32 18.81 -3.80 9.86
C VAL A 32 17.66 -4.41 10.67
N GLY A 33 17.96 -5.47 11.41
CA GLY A 33 16.99 -6.20 12.21
C GLY A 33 17.16 -7.71 12.12
N ARG A 34 16.54 -8.44 13.06
CA ARG A 34 16.53 -9.90 13.01
C ARG A 34 15.79 -10.38 11.77
N SER A 35 16.41 -11.20 10.96
CA SER A 35 15.84 -11.77 9.72
C SER A 35 15.38 -10.73 8.69
N ALA A 36 15.90 -9.50 8.71
CA ALA A 36 15.66 -8.54 7.65
C ALA A 36 16.27 -9.04 6.33
N LEU A 37 15.49 -9.07 5.23
CA LEU A 37 15.90 -9.63 3.92
C LEU A 37 16.48 -11.06 4.03
N LEU A 38 15.95 -11.89 4.92
CA LEU A 38 16.50 -13.22 5.22
C LEU A 38 16.70 -14.08 3.96
N ASN A 39 15.69 -14.13 3.10
CA ASN A 39 15.64 -15.01 1.93
C ASN A 39 16.09 -14.33 0.62
N ASN A 40 16.59 -13.10 0.69
CA ASN A 40 17.03 -12.40 -0.51
C ASN A 40 18.22 -13.12 -1.16
N THR A 41 18.12 -13.42 -2.43
CA THR A 41 19.19 -14.10 -3.19
C THR A 41 19.87 -13.18 -4.19
N THR A 42 19.08 -12.56 -5.08
CA THR A 42 19.55 -11.73 -6.20
C THR A 42 18.86 -10.36 -6.28
N GLY A 43 17.90 -10.07 -5.38
CA GLY A 43 17.19 -8.79 -5.36
C GLY A 43 18.10 -7.66 -4.87
N ALA A 44 18.31 -6.66 -5.69
CA ALA A 44 19.22 -5.54 -5.38
C ALA A 44 18.47 -4.29 -4.90
N SER A 45 19.20 -3.39 -4.22
CA SER A 45 18.73 -2.07 -3.85
C SER A 45 17.50 -2.06 -2.92
N ASN A 46 17.35 -3.07 -2.07
CA ASN A 46 16.29 -3.13 -1.09
C ASN A 46 16.73 -2.50 0.25
N VAL A 47 15.78 -1.86 0.93
CA VAL A 47 15.95 -1.34 2.27
C VAL A 47 14.97 -2.04 3.21
N ALA A 48 15.49 -2.76 4.20
CA ALA A 48 14.69 -3.46 5.22
C ALA A 48 15.16 -3.06 6.62
N VAL A 49 14.31 -2.38 7.35
CA VAL A 49 14.60 -1.95 8.72
C VAL A 49 13.49 -2.44 9.65
N GLY A 50 13.81 -3.40 10.50
CA GLY A 50 12.88 -4.03 11.44
C GLY A 50 12.99 -5.55 11.46
N VAL A 51 12.38 -6.16 12.47
CA VAL A 51 12.32 -7.63 12.58
C VAL A 51 11.48 -8.20 11.46
N ASN A 52 12.01 -9.17 10.71
CA ASN A 52 11.36 -9.81 9.56
C ASN A 52 10.89 -8.82 8.48
N SER A 53 11.53 -7.66 8.35
CA SER A 53 11.23 -6.74 7.25
C SER A 53 11.71 -7.34 5.93
N LEU A 54 10.83 -7.40 4.90
CA LEU A 54 11.13 -7.99 3.58
C LEU A 54 11.73 -9.40 3.65
N ASP A 55 11.40 -10.18 4.68
CA ASP A 55 12.04 -11.49 4.94
C ASP A 55 11.71 -12.56 3.89
N ALA A 56 10.56 -12.47 3.21
CA ALA A 56 10.18 -13.36 2.10
C ALA A 56 10.76 -12.93 0.75
N CYS A 57 11.35 -11.74 0.64
CA CYS A 57 11.89 -11.23 -0.63
C CYS A 57 13.02 -12.15 -1.11
N THR A 58 12.93 -12.61 -2.36
CA THR A 58 13.93 -13.49 -2.98
C THR A 58 14.70 -12.80 -4.10
N THR A 59 13.97 -12.28 -5.09
CA THR A 59 14.53 -11.63 -6.29
C THR A 59 13.99 -10.22 -6.52
N GLY A 60 13.00 -9.80 -5.70
CA GLY A 60 12.43 -8.46 -5.76
C GLY A 60 13.47 -7.38 -5.50
N ALA A 61 13.42 -6.30 -6.28
CA ALA A 61 14.41 -5.22 -6.23
C ALA A 61 13.76 -3.86 -5.90
N SER A 62 14.55 -2.96 -5.35
CA SER A 62 14.13 -1.57 -5.07
C SER A 62 12.90 -1.47 -4.14
N ASN A 63 12.76 -2.41 -3.21
CA ASN A 63 11.70 -2.37 -2.21
C ASN A 63 12.18 -1.70 -0.93
N CYS A 64 11.30 -1.00 -0.24
CA CYS A 64 11.55 -0.38 1.05
C CYS A 64 10.55 -0.92 2.09
N GLY A 65 11.06 -1.63 3.10
CA GLY A 65 10.30 -2.13 4.23
C GLY A 65 10.82 -1.52 5.54
N ILE A 66 10.00 -0.75 6.24
CA ILE A 66 10.37 -0.15 7.54
C ILE A 66 9.30 -0.48 8.58
N GLY A 67 9.65 -1.30 9.53
CA GLY A 67 8.75 -1.79 10.59
C GLY A 67 8.84 -3.31 10.77
N ILE A 68 8.20 -3.83 11.81
CA ILE A 68 8.13 -5.29 12.05
C ILE A 68 7.26 -5.91 10.95
N ASN A 69 7.77 -6.95 10.28
CA ASN A 69 7.11 -7.62 9.15
C ASN A 69 6.70 -6.66 8.02
N ALA A 70 7.35 -5.51 7.87
CA ALA A 70 7.05 -4.57 6.80
C ALA A 70 7.45 -5.17 5.45
N GLY A 71 6.50 -5.29 4.53
CA GLY A 71 6.74 -5.94 3.25
C GLY A 71 7.01 -7.45 3.32
N GLY A 72 6.71 -8.11 4.44
CA GLY A 72 7.07 -9.52 4.68
C GLY A 72 6.45 -10.52 3.71
N GLY A 73 5.47 -10.12 2.91
CA GLY A 73 4.90 -10.98 1.87
C GLY A 73 5.49 -10.80 0.47
N ILE A 74 6.26 -9.75 0.22
CA ILE A 74 6.86 -9.47 -1.09
C ILE A 74 7.92 -10.52 -1.40
N THR A 75 7.77 -11.23 -2.50
CA THR A 75 8.73 -12.25 -2.95
C THR A 75 9.55 -11.79 -4.16
N THR A 76 8.89 -11.46 -5.26
CA THR A 76 9.51 -11.03 -6.52
C THR A 76 9.06 -9.65 -6.99
N GLY A 77 8.13 -9.02 -6.25
CA GLY A 77 7.65 -7.66 -6.52
C GLY A 77 8.74 -6.61 -6.41
N ASN A 78 8.64 -5.55 -7.21
CA ASN A 78 9.65 -4.50 -7.29
C ASN A 78 9.06 -3.12 -6.97
N HIS A 79 9.91 -2.20 -6.50
CA HIS A 79 9.54 -0.81 -6.27
C HIS A 79 8.37 -0.60 -5.29
N ASN A 80 8.24 -1.46 -4.29
CA ASN A 80 7.20 -1.32 -3.27
C ASN A 80 7.75 -0.61 -2.03
N ILE A 81 6.93 0.23 -1.42
CA ILE A 81 7.22 0.91 -0.16
C ILE A 81 6.20 0.47 0.88
N GLY A 82 6.68 -0.20 1.94
CA GLY A 82 5.88 -0.61 3.09
C GLY A 82 6.44 0.00 4.38
N ILE A 83 5.73 0.94 4.98
CA ILE A 83 6.14 1.57 6.24
C ILE A 83 5.06 1.33 7.30
N GLY A 84 5.43 0.64 8.37
CA GLY A 84 4.52 0.26 9.45
C GLY A 84 4.62 -1.22 9.79
N ASN A 85 3.94 -1.63 10.86
CA ASN A 85 3.91 -3.02 11.29
C ASN A 85 2.97 -3.83 10.39
N ASN A 86 3.41 -5.02 9.94
CA ASN A 86 2.62 -5.94 9.10
C ASN A 86 2.05 -5.27 7.83
N THR A 87 2.83 -4.45 7.14
CA THR A 87 2.44 -3.97 5.82
C THR A 87 2.63 -5.07 4.78
N PHE A 88 1.68 -5.22 3.83
CA PHE A 88 1.68 -6.24 2.78
C PHE A 88 1.65 -7.70 3.29
N VAL A 89 1.21 -7.97 4.51
CA VAL A 89 1.24 -9.31 5.12
C VAL A 89 -0.15 -9.88 5.40
N GLU A 90 -1.14 -9.04 5.67
CA GLU A 90 -2.47 -9.46 6.10
C GLU A 90 -3.35 -9.97 4.94
N SER A 91 -4.13 -11.04 5.18
CA SER A 91 -5.17 -11.66 4.33
C SER A 91 -4.87 -11.80 2.83
N VAL A 92 -4.46 -10.76 2.15
CA VAL A 92 -3.94 -10.76 0.79
C VAL A 92 -2.49 -10.31 0.85
N VAL A 93 -1.59 -11.23 0.60
CA VAL A 93 -0.15 -11.01 0.67
C VAL A 93 0.34 -10.56 -0.70
N LEU A 94 0.86 -9.33 -0.80
CA LEU A 94 1.48 -8.87 -2.04
C LEU A 94 2.73 -9.71 -2.32
N THR A 95 2.74 -10.49 -3.39
CA THR A 95 3.89 -11.35 -3.73
C THR A 95 4.68 -10.84 -4.94
N THR A 96 3.98 -10.51 -6.02
CA THR A 96 4.59 -10.17 -7.33
C THR A 96 4.29 -8.75 -7.78
N GLY A 97 3.31 -8.09 -7.17
CA GLY A 97 2.93 -6.71 -7.52
C GLY A 97 4.05 -5.71 -7.29
N GLY A 98 3.98 -4.57 -7.98
CA GLY A 98 5.03 -3.57 -7.94
C GLY A 98 4.53 -2.12 -7.92
N GLN A 99 5.43 -1.20 -7.56
CA GLN A 99 5.16 0.24 -7.56
C GLN A 99 4.02 0.65 -6.61
N ASN A 100 3.88 -0.06 -5.48
CA ASN A 100 2.89 0.24 -4.46
C ASN A 100 3.51 1.03 -3.31
N ILE A 101 2.75 1.92 -2.71
CA ILE A 101 3.13 2.68 -1.51
C ILE A 101 2.08 2.42 -0.43
N ILE A 102 2.46 1.74 0.63
CA ILE A 102 1.60 1.48 1.79
C ILE A 102 2.26 2.03 3.06
N ILE A 103 1.63 2.99 3.68
CA ILE A 103 2.09 3.59 4.93
C ILE A 103 1.00 3.45 5.99
N GLY A 104 1.30 2.69 7.02
CA GLY A 104 0.40 2.44 8.15
C GLY A 104 0.33 0.98 8.55
N ASN A 105 0.03 0.73 9.81
CA ASN A 105 0.03 -0.62 10.36
C ASN A 105 -1.12 -1.46 9.80
N PHE A 106 -0.88 -2.76 9.60
CA PHE A 106 -1.85 -3.76 9.11
C PHE A 106 -2.46 -3.42 7.75
N SER A 107 -1.83 -2.54 6.99
CA SER A 107 -2.31 -2.08 5.69
C SER A 107 -1.68 -2.88 4.56
N ARG A 108 -2.45 -3.11 3.50
CA ARG A 108 -2.10 -4.03 2.42
C ARG A 108 -2.67 -3.57 1.08
N THR A 109 -2.34 -4.31 0.04
CA THR A 109 -3.05 -4.24 -1.23
C THR A 109 -4.23 -5.22 -1.26
N ASP A 110 -5.16 -5.04 -2.16
CA ASP A 110 -6.34 -5.90 -2.33
C ASP A 110 -6.07 -7.16 -3.18
N ALA A 111 -4.94 -7.21 -3.89
CA ALA A 111 -4.54 -8.37 -4.69
C ALA A 111 -3.04 -8.66 -4.55
N VAL A 112 -2.65 -9.92 -4.82
CA VAL A 112 -1.27 -10.43 -4.70
C VAL A 112 -0.32 -9.82 -5.73
N ASP A 113 -0.85 -9.31 -6.81
CA ASP A 113 -0.16 -8.71 -7.96
C ASP A 113 -0.52 -7.23 -8.17
N SER A 114 -1.15 -6.59 -7.19
CA SER A 114 -1.53 -5.18 -7.27
C SER A 114 -0.36 -4.28 -7.68
N THR A 115 -0.66 -3.31 -8.55
CA THR A 115 0.32 -2.32 -9.00
C THR A 115 -0.24 -0.91 -8.87
N TYR A 116 0.66 0.05 -8.61
CA TYR A 116 0.30 1.46 -8.48
C TYR A 116 -0.73 1.77 -7.39
N ALA A 117 -0.84 0.95 -6.36
CA ALA A 117 -1.68 1.25 -5.20
C ALA A 117 -0.97 2.22 -4.26
N ILE A 118 -1.65 3.26 -3.83
CA ILE A 118 -1.19 4.14 -2.75
C ILE A 118 -2.17 4.01 -1.59
N GLY A 119 -1.66 3.63 -0.43
CA GLY A 119 -2.46 3.44 0.78
C GLY A 119 -1.83 4.14 1.98
N LEU A 120 -2.58 5.02 2.64
CA LEU A 120 -2.16 5.76 3.82
C LEU A 120 -3.21 5.61 4.92
N GLY A 121 -2.86 4.93 6.01
CA GLY A 121 -3.80 4.76 7.12
C GLY A 121 -3.59 3.46 7.89
N TYR A 122 -4.57 3.10 8.71
CA TYR A 122 -4.55 1.90 9.55
C TYR A 122 -5.49 0.83 9.01
N ASN A 123 -4.99 -0.40 8.84
CA ASN A 123 -5.76 -1.57 8.40
C ASN A 123 -6.60 -1.31 7.13
N ILE A 124 -6.00 -0.62 6.15
CA ILE A 124 -6.62 -0.36 4.86
C ILE A 124 -6.28 -1.44 3.83
N SER A 125 -7.15 -1.60 2.85
CA SER A 125 -6.92 -2.42 1.66
C SER A 125 -6.87 -1.53 0.43
N ALA A 126 -5.66 -1.23 -0.06
CA ALA A 126 -5.45 -0.33 -1.18
C ALA A 126 -5.58 -1.06 -2.53
N THR A 127 -6.40 -0.53 -3.40
CA THR A 127 -6.64 -1.08 -4.74
C THR A 127 -5.59 -0.59 -5.73
N GLY A 128 -5.13 -1.47 -6.61
CA GLY A 128 -4.23 -1.11 -7.70
C GLY A 128 -4.78 0.01 -8.58
N GLY A 129 -3.95 1.02 -8.89
CA GLY A 129 -4.38 2.19 -9.65
C GLY A 129 -5.20 3.22 -8.87
N TYR A 130 -5.26 3.11 -7.53
CA TYR A 130 -5.97 4.05 -6.65
C TYR A 130 -5.08 4.59 -5.54
N THR A 131 -5.40 5.80 -5.10
CA THR A 131 -4.94 6.34 -3.81
C THR A 131 -6.06 6.18 -2.79
N THR A 132 -5.75 5.56 -1.65
CA THR A 132 -6.69 5.27 -0.55
C THR A 132 -6.19 5.90 0.74
N PHE A 133 -7.04 6.64 1.43
CA PHE A 133 -6.79 7.13 2.79
C PHE A 133 -7.88 6.59 3.71
N GLY A 134 -7.51 6.10 4.89
CA GLY A 134 -8.56 5.63 5.77
C GLY A 134 -8.13 4.91 7.04
N ASN A 135 -9.14 4.30 7.67
CA ASN A 135 -8.99 3.54 8.89
C ASN A 135 -10.04 2.41 8.93
N ALA A 136 -9.60 1.16 8.68
CA ALA A 136 -10.38 -0.06 8.92
C ALA A 136 -11.79 -0.09 8.30
N GLY A 137 -11.95 0.39 7.07
CA GLY A 137 -13.22 0.37 6.34
C GLY A 137 -13.96 1.71 6.31
N ALA A 138 -13.40 2.75 6.92
CA ALA A 138 -13.83 4.14 6.74
C ALA A 138 -12.89 4.85 5.77
N ASP A 139 -12.83 4.34 4.55
CA ASP A 139 -11.81 4.75 3.58
C ASP A 139 -12.40 5.67 2.52
N ILE A 140 -11.60 6.64 2.10
CA ILE A 140 -11.83 7.43 0.88
C ILE A 140 -10.77 7.07 -0.15
N ARG A 141 -11.16 7.01 -1.42
CA ARG A 141 -10.23 6.71 -2.50
C ARG A 141 -10.53 7.48 -3.78
N ALA A 142 -9.49 7.72 -4.56
CA ALA A 142 -9.60 8.23 -5.92
C ALA A 142 -8.79 7.35 -6.89
N ALA A 143 -9.36 7.04 -8.04
CA ALA A 143 -8.62 6.41 -9.12
C ALA A 143 -7.55 7.38 -9.66
N HIS A 144 -6.40 6.86 -10.04
CA HIS A 144 -5.35 7.67 -10.64
C HIS A 144 -5.87 8.31 -11.95
N GLY A 145 -5.65 9.59 -12.12
CA GLY A 145 -6.18 10.36 -13.24
C GLY A 145 -7.57 10.96 -13.03
N ASN A 146 -8.26 10.65 -11.94
CA ASN A 146 -9.51 11.28 -11.57
C ASN A 146 -9.30 12.48 -10.65
N VAL A 147 -10.18 13.48 -10.79
CA VAL A 147 -10.16 14.69 -9.96
C VAL A 147 -11.10 14.63 -8.76
N THR A 148 -11.86 13.56 -8.60
CA THR A 148 -12.85 13.39 -7.54
C THR A 148 -12.50 12.24 -6.61
N TRP A 149 -12.65 12.47 -5.31
CA TRP A 149 -12.54 11.43 -4.29
C TRP A 149 -13.89 10.80 -4.04
N ALA A 150 -13.94 9.47 -4.00
CA ALA A 150 -15.13 8.70 -3.66
C ALA A 150 -14.98 8.08 -2.27
N THR A 151 -16.06 8.03 -1.52
CA THR A 151 -16.13 7.21 -0.30
C THR A 151 -16.15 5.75 -0.70
N VAL A 152 -15.35 4.91 -0.07
CA VAL A 152 -15.48 3.46 -0.20
C VAL A 152 -16.71 3.05 0.59
N SER A 153 -17.83 2.91 -0.10
CA SER A 153 -19.11 2.54 0.48
C SER A 153 -19.21 1.01 0.56
N ASP A 154 -19.20 0.49 1.76
CA ASP A 154 -19.42 -0.94 2.00
C ASP A 154 -20.92 -1.21 2.17
N GLU A 155 -21.50 -2.00 1.27
CA GLU A 155 -22.91 -2.39 1.34
C GLU A 155 -23.29 -3.12 2.64
N ARG A 156 -22.33 -3.74 3.31
CA ARG A 156 -22.54 -4.42 4.60
C ARG A 156 -23.01 -3.47 5.71
N TYR A 157 -22.70 -2.18 5.59
CA TYR A 157 -23.13 -1.15 6.53
C TYR A 157 -24.40 -0.41 6.11
N LYS A 158 -24.93 -0.69 4.92
CA LYS A 158 -26.19 -0.13 4.45
C LYS A 158 -27.33 -1.07 4.85
N LYS A 159 -28.31 -0.54 5.54
CA LYS A 159 -29.54 -1.25 5.88
C LYS A 159 -30.64 -0.87 4.89
N ASP A 160 -31.46 -1.86 4.55
CA ASP A 160 -32.66 -1.66 3.74
C ASP A 160 -32.41 -1.03 2.35
N ILE A 161 -31.35 -1.53 1.66
CA ILE A 161 -31.10 -1.14 0.27
C ILE A 161 -32.19 -1.72 -0.59
N VAL A 162 -33.02 -0.85 -1.16
CA VAL A 162 -34.08 -1.20 -2.12
C VAL A 162 -33.93 -0.34 -3.36
N ASP A 163 -34.28 -0.91 -4.50
CA ASP A 163 -34.32 -0.14 -5.74
C ASP A 163 -35.34 1.00 -5.61
N SER A 164 -34.95 2.18 -6.05
CA SER A 164 -35.83 3.33 -6.01
C SER A 164 -37.00 3.13 -6.98
N THR A 165 -38.22 3.22 -6.47
CA THR A 165 -39.42 3.26 -7.28
C THR A 165 -39.75 4.67 -7.81
N ALA A 166 -38.91 5.66 -7.49
CA ALA A 166 -39.03 7.02 -7.99
C ALA A 166 -38.75 7.04 -9.50
N GLY A 167 -39.82 7.11 -10.29
CA GLY A 167 -39.76 7.14 -11.74
C GLY A 167 -39.51 8.54 -12.33
N LEU A 168 -39.68 8.66 -13.65
CA LEU A 168 -39.51 9.90 -14.41
C LEU A 168 -40.27 11.11 -13.85
N SER A 169 -41.41 10.89 -13.20
CA SER A 169 -42.19 11.94 -12.52
C SER A 169 -41.42 12.62 -11.41
N PHE A 170 -40.62 11.87 -10.63
CA PHE A 170 -39.75 12.44 -9.60
C PHE A 170 -38.61 13.25 -10.22
N ILE A 171 -37.99 12.71 -11.27
CA ILE A 171 -36.89 13.40 -11.98
C ILE A 171 -37.40 14.71 -12.61
N ASN A 172 -38.61 14.70 -13.19
CA ASN A 172 -39.22 15.89 -13.77
C ASN A 172 -39.65 16.92 -12.71
N ALA A 173 -39.88 16.51 -11.47
CA ALA A 173 -40.17 17.39 -10.34
C ALA A 173 -38.92 18.05 -9.74
N LEU A 174 -37.73 17.51 -10.02
CA LEU A 174 -36.47 18.13 -9.63
C LEU A 174 -36.27 19.43 -10.45
N GLN A 175 -36.29 20.55 -9.76
CA GLN A 175 -35.93 21.84 -10.35
C GLN A 175 -34.46 22.10 -10.12
N PRO A 176 -33.56 21.79 -11.07
CA PRO A 176 -32.16 22.12 -10.93
C PRO A 176 -32.01 23.62 -10.86
N ARG A 177 -31.45 24.11 -9.77
CA ARG A 177 -31.16 25.54 -9.59
C ARG A 177 -29.72 25.80 -9.95
N THR A 178 -29.50 26.69 -10.91
CA THR A 178 -28.20 27.31 -11.12
C THR A 178 -28.06 28.50 -10.20
N PHE A 179 -26.90 28.71 -9.62
CA PHE A 179 -26.61 29.88 -8.81
C PHE A 179 -25.37 30.60 -9.35
N LYS A 180 -25.33 31.88 -9.15
CA LYS A 180 -24.13 32.68 -9.31
C LYS A 180 -23.71 33.17 -7.93
N TYR A 181 -22.43 33.15 -7.65
CA TYR A 181 -21.92 33.79 -6.43
C TYR A 181 -22.20 35.30 -6.50
N LYS A 182 -22.72 35.83 -5.42
CA LYS A 182 -22.81 37.29 -5.24
C LYS A 182 -21.41 37.89 -5.13
N THR A 183 -21.22 39.03 -5.73
CA THR A 183 -20.01 39.83 -5.48
C THR A 183 -20.05 40.43 -4.08
N LEU A 184 -18.91 40.84 -3.54
CA LEU A 184 -18.82 41.43 -2.20
C LEU A 184 -19.76 42.62 -2.00
N GLY A 185 -20.04 43.40 -3.05
CA GLY A 185 -20.96 44.52 -3.00
C GLY A 185 -22.46 44.18 -3.05
N GLU A 186 -22.81 42.88 -3.23
CA GLU A 186 -24.20 42.38 -3.24
C GLU A 186 -24.58 41.64 -1.95
N LEU A 187 -23.66 41.59 -0.96
CA LEU A 187 -23.92 41.04 0.36
C LEU A 187 -24.54 42.15 1.24
N PRO A 188 -25.60 41.85 2.02
CA PRO A 188 -26.11 42.80 2.99
C PRO A 188 -25.04 43.09 4.06
N GLU A 189 -24.95 44.33 4.48
CA GLU A 189 -24.12 44.79 5.60
C GLU A 189 -24.47 44.11 6.91
#